data_72adfd78436c878cfd1c4daeeed0cf98
#
_entry.id   72adfd78436c878cfd1c4daeeed0cf98
#
_cell.length_a   1.000
_cell.length_b   1.000
_cell.length_c   1.000
_cell.angle_alpha   90.00
_cell.angle_beta   90.00
_cell.angle_gamma   90.00
#
_symmetry.space_group_name_H-M   'P 1'
#
loop_
_entity.id
_entity.type
_entity.pdbx_description
1 polymer ?
#
loop_
_entity_poly.entity_id
_entity_poly.type
_entity_poly.pdbx_seq_one_letter_code
_entity_poly.pdbx_strand_id
1 'polypeptide(L)'
;RAVVDAAIEALQSIWHRGAVDADGMTGDGAGIHLAIPRDFFIEHIGRTGHKDDGGKLAVGMVFLPRDDIGAQETCRCIVEQEILKQGHFIYGWRQVPVNIDALGDKAMATRPEIEQIMFSMPADLSAEEAERQLYIVRRRIEKAVLAELVTDFHICSLSTRSVIYKGMFLAEQVTAFYPDLLDERFVSNFAVYHQRYSTNTFPTW
;
A
#
# COMPACT_ATOMS: atom_id res chain seq x y z
N ARG A 1 -14.32 -12.77 -0.96
CA ARG A 1 -13.11 -13.51 -1.22
C ARG A 1 -12.99 -13.91 -2.70
N ALA A 2 -14.04 -14.47 -3.32
CA ALA A 2 -14.02 -14.96 -4.71
C ALA A 2 -13.45 -13.95 -5.74
N VAL A 3 -13.73 -12.64 -5.59
CA VAL A 3 -13.17 -11.60 -6.48
C VAL A 3 -11.65 -11.50 -6.33
N VAL A 4 -11.13 -11.59 -5.11
CA VAL A 4 -9.68 -11.54 -4.84
C VAL A 4 -9.00 -12.78 -5.43
N ASP A 5 -9.58 -13.96 -5.22
CA ASP A 5 -9.03 -15.21 -5.73
C ASP A 5 -9.00 -15.22 -7.26
N ALA A 6 -10.11 -14.83 -7.89
CA ALA A 6 -10.20 -14.73 -9.36
C ALA A 6 -9.21 -13.71 -9.93
N ALA A 7 -8.98 -12.59 -9.25
CA ALA A 7 -8.01 -11.57 -9.69
C ALA A 7 -6.56 -12.06 -9.56
N ILE A 8 -6.23 -12.80 -8.50
CA ILE A 8 -4.92 -13.43 -8.33
C ILE A 8 -4.68 -14.46 -9.45
N GLU A 9 -5.65 -15.33 -9.71
CA GLU A 9 -5.57 -16.32 -10.79
C GLU A 9 -5.39 -15.65 -12.16
N ALA A 10 -6.19 -14.61 -12.43
CA ALA A 10 -6.10 -13.86 -13.69
C ALA A 10 -4.75 -13.14 -13.83
N LEU A 11 -4.23 -12.54 -12.75
CA LEU A 11 -2.90 -11.92 -12.74
C LEU A 11 -1.81 -12.95 -13.05
N GLN A 12 -1.85 -14.10 -12.42
CA GLN A 12 -0.92 -15.20 -12.67
C GLN A 12 -1.01 -15.74 -14.10
N SER A 13 -2.21 -15.80 -14.67
CA SER A 13 -2.42 -16.28 -16.04
C SER A 13 -1.79 -15.39 -17.11
N ILE A 14 -1.53 -14.14 -16.83
CA ILE A 14 -0.88 -13.19 -17.75
C ILE A 14 0.64 -13.02 -17.50
N TRP A 15 1.26 -13.95 -16.77
CA TRP A 15 2.68 -13.92 -16.40
C TRP A 15 3.63 -13.60 -17.59
N HIS A 16 3.30 -14.11 -18.77
CA HIS A 16 4.07 -13.95 -20.01
C HIS A 16 4.13 -12.48 -20.51
N ARG A 17 3.37 -11.57 -19.91
CA ARG A 17 3.39 -10.14 -20.27
C ARG A 17 4.40 -9.34 -19.46
N GLY A 18 4.95 -9.88 -18.38
CA GLY A 18 5.99 -9.25 -17.58
C GLY A 18 7.39 -9.50 -18.16
N ALA A 19 8.30 -8.59 -17.90
CA ALA A 19 9.72 -8.83 -18.12
C ALA A 19 10.38 -9.35 -16.86
N VAL A 20 11.40 -10.18 -17.04
CA VAL A 20 12.19 -10.78 -15.97
C VAL A 20 13.61 -10.26 -16.08
N ASP A 21 14.18 -9.78 -14.99
CA ASP A 21 15.58 -9.33 -14.95
C ASP A 21 16.56 -10.53 -15.04
N ALA A 22 17.84 -10.23 -15.19
CA ALA A 22 18.89 -11.22 -15.35
C ALA A 22 19.04 -12.21 -14.18
N ASP A 23 18.52 -11.84 -12.99
CA ASP A 23 18.50 -12.74 -11.82
C ASP A 23 17.41 -13.83 -11.91
N GLY A 24 16.56 -13.78 -12.93
CA GLY A 24 15.47 -14.74 -13.16
C GLY A 24 14.29 -14.62 -12.19
N MET A 25 14.32 -13.71 -11.23
CA MET A 25 13.32 -13.57 -10.18
C MET A 25 12.79 -12.13 -10.01
N THR A 26 13.58 -11.12 -10.32
CA THR A 26 13.08 -9.73 -10.28
C THR A 26 12.19 -9.46 -11.49
N GLY A 27 10.95 -9.07 -11.23
CA GLY A 27 10.02 -8.63 -12.27
C GLY A 27 10.07 -7.13 -12.49
N ASP A 28 9.53 -6.70 -13.63
CA ASP A 28 9.38 -5.28 -13.99
C ASP A 28 8.18 -4.62 -13.29
N GLY A 29 7.43 -5.37 -12.52
CA GLY A 29 6.39 -4.91 -11.62
C GLY A 29 5.06 -5.63 -11.78
N ALA A 30 4.45 -5.96 -10.65
CA ALA A 30 3.10 -6.48 -10.58
C ALA A 30 2.36 -5.86 -9.40
N GLY A 31 1.04 -5.83 -9.47
CA GLY A 31 0.24 -5.31 -8.38
C GLY A 31 -1.24 -5.58 -8.53
N ILE A 32 -1.93 -5.41 -7.40
CA ILE A 32 -3.37 -5.58 -7.30
C ILE A 32 -3.98 -4.44 -6.49
N HIS A 33 -5.07 -3.90 -6.96
CA HIS A 33 -5.85 -2.82 -6.36
C HIS A 33 -7.22 -3.38 -5.98
N LEU A 34 -7.55 -3.32 -4.70
CA LEU A 34 -8.71 -3.96 -4.08
C LEU A 34 -9.48 -2.97 -3.22
N ALA A 35 -10.75 -3.25 -2.94
CA ALA A 35 -11.48 -2.54 -1.89
C ALA A 35 -10.82 -2.80 -0.53
N ILE A 36 -10.89 -1.81 0.37
CA ILE A 36 -10.42 -1.98 1.74
C ILE A 36 -11.30 -3.01 2.46
N PRO A 37 -10.74 -4.15 2.90
CA PRO A 37 -11.46 -5.15 3.67
C PRO A 37 -11.61 -4.67 5.12
N ARG A 38 -12.75 -4.06 5.43
CA ARG A 38 -12.97 -3.38 6.71
C ARG A 38 -12.73 -4.31 7.92
N ASP A 39 -13.27 -5.52 7.90
CA ASP A 39 -13.14 -6.47 9.03
C ASP A 39 -11.69 -6.87 9.29
N PHE A 40 -10.89 -7.00 8.22
CA PHE A 40 -9.45 -7.23 8.34
C PHE A 40 -8.75 -6.06 9.07
N PHE A 41 -9.04 -4.82 8.70
CA PHE A 41 -8.42 -3.66 9.31
C PHE A 41 -8.95 -3.35 10.71
N ILE A 42 -10.21 -3.64 11.03
CA ILE A 42 -10.76 -3.48 12.39
C ILE A 42 -9.97 -4.30 13.40
N GLU A 43 -9.58 -5.53 13.06
CA GLU A 43 -8.72 -6.32 13.96
C GLU A 43 -7.36 -5.65 14.17
N HIS A 44 -6.75 -5.13 13.10
CA HIS A 44 -5.47 -4.43 13.21
C HIS A 44 -5.58 -3.12 14.02
N ILE A 45 -6.68 -2.39 13.90
CA ILE A 45 -7.01 -1.24 14.75
C ILE A 45 -7.07 -1.69 16.23
N GLY A 46 -7.72 -2.82 16.51
CA GLY A 46 -7.75 -3.38 17.87
C GLY A 46 -6.36 -3.66 18.44
N ARG A 47 -5.41 -4.08 17.62
CA ARG A 47 -4.02 -4.34 18.04
C ARG A 47 -3.25 -3.06 18.40
N THR A 48 -3.66 -1.88 17.90
CA THR A 48 -3.09 -0.59 18.33
C THR A 48 -3.71 -0.04 19.61
N GLY A 49 -4.63 -0.79 20.24
CA GLY A 49 -5.32 -0.38 21.45
C GLY A 49 -6.55 0.51 21.21
N HIS A 50 -6.91 0.73 19.97
CA HIS A 50 -8.08 1.53 19.60
C HIS A 50 -9.28 0.64 19.24
N LYS A 51 -10.46 1.27 19.21
CA LYS A 51 -11.68 0.67 18.67
C LYS A 51 -12.13 1.47 17.46
N ASP A 52 -12.76 0.79 16.51
CA ASP A 52 -13.43 1.45 15.40
C ASP A 52 -14.50 2.43 15.97
N ASP A 53 -14.38 3.70 15.61
CA ASP A 53 -15.26 4.78 16.08
C ASP A 53 -16.53 4.96 15.21
N GLY A 54 -16.69 4.10 14.18
CA GLY A 54 -17.81 4.18 13.24
C GLY A 54 -17.63 5.23 12.14
N GLY A 55 -16.52 5.93 12.09
CA GLY A 55 -16.15 6.83 11.03
C GLY A 55 -15.82 6.11 9.70
N LYS A 56 -15.44 6.89 8.70
CA LYS A 56 -14.91 6.32 7.46
C LYS A 56 -13.46 5.87 7.69
N LEU A 57 -13.24 4.58 7.68
CA LEU A 57 -11.89 4.03 7.74
C LEU A 57 -11.12 4.43 6.48
N ALA A 58 -10.00 5.12 6.66
CA ALA A 58 -9.03 5.40 5.63
C ALA A 58 -7.76 4.59 5.87
N VAL A 59 -7.18 4.06 4.79
CA VAL A 59 -5.93 3.30 4.83
C VAL A 59 -4.94 3.88 3.82
N GLY A 60 -3.74 4.18 4.30
CA GLY A 60 -2.60 4.53 3.46
C GLY A 60 -1.64 3.36 3.33
N MET A 61 -1.26 2.96 2.11
CA MET A 61 -0.14 2.05 1.85
C MET A 61 1.07 2.90 1.52
N VAL A 62 2.08 2.85 2.37
CA VAL A 62 3.25 3.75 2.35
C VAL A 62 4.54 2.94 2.23
N PHE A 63 5.38 3.34 1.30
CA PHE A 63 6.74 2.86 1.17
C PHE A 63 7.69 3.88 1.78
N LEU A 64 8.49 3.44 2.74
CA LEU A 64 9.43 4.25 3.50
C LEU A 64 10.90 3.86 3.17
N PRO A 65 11.87 4.76 3.34
CA PRO A 65 13.27 4.40 3.27
C PRO A 65 13.60 3.22 4.20
N ARG A 66 14.21 2.15 3.70
CA ARG A 66 14.43 0.95 4.51
C ARG A 66 15.60 1.10 5.49
N ASP A 67 16.69 1.69 5.01
CA ASP A 67 17.98 1.65 5.70
C ASP A 67 18.27 2.93 6.52
N ASP A 68 17.37 3.92 6.46
CA ASP A 68 17.48 5.18 7.21
C ASP A 68 16.29 5.33 8.18
N ILE A 69 16.51 4.92 9.43
CA ILE A 69 15.50 4.99 10.49
C ILE A 69 15.10 6.45 10.77
N GLY A 70 16.05 7.39 10.68
CA GLY A 70 15.77 8.82 10.89
C GLY A 70 14.81 9.37 9.81
N ALA A 71 15.08 9.03 8.54
CA ALA A 71 14.19 9.37 7.43
C ALA A 71 12.83 8.68 7.54
N GLN A 72 12.76 7.42 8.01
CA GLN A 72 11.49 6.75 8.27
C GLN A 72 10.64 7.52 9.29
N GLU A 73 11.21 7.88 10.45
CA GLU A 73 10.50 8.63 11.49
C GLU A 73 10.07 10.02 10.99
N THR A 74 10.93 10.72 10.25
CA THR A 74 10.57 11.98 9.61
C THR A 74 9.37 11.83 8.69
N CYS A 75 9.36 10.79 7.85
CA CYS A 75 8.23 10.50 6.96
C CYS A 75 6.95 10.18 7.74
N ARG A 76 7.01 9.33 8.78
CA ARG A 76 5.83 9.02 9.63
C ARG A 76 5.28 10.28 10.28
N CYS A 77 6.15 11.11 10.90
CA CYS A 77 5.74 12.38 11.50
C CYS A 77 5.04 13.30 10.50
N ILE A 78 5.56 13.44 9.28
CA ILE A 78 4.95 14.26 8.22
C ILE A 78 3.58 13.71 7.83
N VAL A 79 3.46 12.39 7.62
CA VAL A 79 2.19 11.73 7.29
C VAL A 79 1.15 11.99 8.38
N GLU A 80 1.51 11.76 9.63
CA GLU A 80 0.63 11.97 10.77
C GLU A 80 0.20 13.44 10.91
N GLN A 81 1.14 14.36 10.81
CA GLN A 81 0.86 15.80 10.91
C GLN A 81 -0.13 16.26 9.84
N GLU A 82 0.02 15.84 8.59
CA GLU A 82 -0.88 16.24 7.52
C GLU A 82 -2.28 15.64 7.66
N ILE A 83 -2.40 14.44 8.22
CA ILE A 83 -3.67 13.80 8.56
C ILE A 83 -4.33 14.54 9.73
N LEU A 84 -3.59 14.80 10.81
CA LEU A 84 -4.09 15.50 12.00
C LEU A 84 -4.50 16.94 11.72
N LYS A 85 -3.81 17.66 10.83
CA LYS A 85 -4.18 19.02 10.39
C LYS A 85 -5.57 19.10 9.76
N GLN A 86 -6.08 17.98 9.25
CA GLN A 86 -7.45 17.91 8.72
C GLN A 86 -8.49 17.49 9.78
N GLY A 87 -8.06 17.29 11.03
CA GLY A 87 -8.95 16.87 12.11
C GLY A 87 -9.31 15.40 12.11
N HIS A 88 -8.55 14.56 11.38
CA HIS A 88 -8.80 13.11 11.35
C HIS A 88 -8.15 12.43 12.56
N PHE A 89 -8.72 11.31 12.99
CA PHE A 89 -8.24 10.54 14.13
C PHE A 89 -7.38 9.36 13.66
N ILE A 90 -6.11 9.30 14.09
CA ILE A 90 -5.18 8.23 13.72
C ILE A 90 -5.30 7.05 14.69
N TYR A 91 -5.60 5.87 14.16
CA TYR A 91 -5.57 4.62 14.90
C TYR A 91 -4.14 4.09 15.07
N GLY A 92 -3.25 4.35 14.14
CA GLY A 92 -1.85 3.97 14.19
C GLY A 92 -1.33 3.37 12.90
N TRP A 93 -0.09 2.89 13.00
CA TRP A 93 0.64 2.23 11.93
C TRP A 93 0.60 0.71 12.07
N ARG A 94 0.65 0.06 10.94
CA ARG A 94 0.79 -1.37 10.82
C ARG A 94 1.93 -1.68 9.87
N GLN A 95 2.94 -2.42 10.34
CA GLN A 95 3.92 -3.00 9.43
C GLN A 95 3.24 -4.06 8.58
N VAL A 96 3.37 -3.97 7.26
CA VAL A 96 2.82 -4.98 6.35
C VAL A 96 3.72 -6.20 6.38
N PRO A 97 3.18 -7.38 6.73
CA PRO A 97 3.97 -8.60 6.68
C PRO A 97 4.36 -8.91 5.23
N VAL A 98 5.65 -9.17 5.02
CA VAL A 98 6.20 -9.52 3.71
C VAL A 98 7.12 -10.72 3.82
N ASN A 99 7.09 -11.58 2.81
CA ASN A 99 8.04 -12.69 2.68
C ASN A 99 9.15 -12.29 1.69
N ILE A 100 10.31 -11.96 2.23
CA ILE A 100 11.45 -11.49 1.46
C ILE A 100 12.07 -12.58 0.58
N ASP A 101 11.89 -13.86 0.92
CA ASP A 101 12.40 -14.99 0.14
C ASP A 101 11.72 -15.11 -1.24
N ALA A 102 10.59 -14.41 -1.42
CA ALA A 102 9.90 -14.34 -2.70
C ALA A 102 10.52 -13.35 -3.70
N LEU A 103 11.53 -12.57 -3.31
CA LEU A 103 12.13 -11.52 -4.13
C LEU A 103 13.41 -11.99 -4.84
N GLY A 104 13.66 -11.46 -6.05
CA GLY A 104 14.96 -11.48 -6.68
C GLY A 104 15.94 -10.47 -6.06
N ASP A 105 17.23 -10.66 -6.31
CA ASP A 105 18.30 -9.88 -5.68
C ASP A 105 18.17 -8.37 -5.90
N LYS A 106 17.80 -7.95 -7.11
CA LYS A 106 17.64 -6.54 -7.46
C LYS A 106 16.44 -5.91 -6.74
N ALA A 107 15.32 -6.61 -6.69
CA ALA A 107 14.13 -6.17 -5.97
C ALA A 107 14.40 -6.08 -4.47
N MET A 108 15.14 -7.06 -3.92
CA MET A 108 15.55 -7.09 -2.53
C MET A 108 16.48 -5.92 -2.16
N ALA A 109 17.45 -5.61 -3.03
CA ALA A 109 18.40 -4.51 -2.79
C ALA A 109 17.73 -3.15 -2.67
N THR A 110 16.60 -2.94 -3.37
CA THR A 110 15.88 -1.67 -3.42
C THR A 110 14.53 -1.70 -2.68
N ARG A 111 14.24 -2.78 -1.95
CA ARG A 111 12.97 -2.94 -1.24
C ARG A 111 12.79 -1.85 -0.18
N PRO A 112 11.64 -1.15 -0.18
CA PRO A 112 11.31 -0.22 0.89
C PRO A 112 10.88 -0.93 2.17
N GLU A 113 10.81 -0.21 3.26
CA GLU A 113 9.96 -0.59 4.38
C GLU A 113 8.50 -0.31 4.02
N ILE A 114 7.61 -1.27 4.26
CA ILE A 114 6.22 -1.21 3.80
C ILE A 114 5.29 -1.14 5.01
N GLU A 115 4.59 -0.04 5.13
CA GLU A 115 3.68 0.20 6.24
C GLU A 115 2.30 0.69 5.79
N GLN A 116 1.33 0.51 6.66
CA GLN A 116 -0.01 1.04 6.48
C GLN A 116 -0.38 1.96 7.64
N ILE A 117 -0.79 3.19 7.33
CA ILE A 117 -1.44 4.08 8.29
C ILE A 117 -2.94 3.86 8.23
N MET A 118 -3.56 3.71 9.41
CA MET A 118 -5.00 3.55 9.57
C MET A 118 -5.56 4.72 10.37
N PHE A 119 -6.61 5.36 9.86
CA PHE A 119 -7.23 6.50 10.53
C PHE A 119 -8.70 6.64 10.18
N SER A 120 -9.42 7.39 11.02
CA SER A 120 -10.84 7.67 10.87
C SER A 120 -11.06 9.06 10.30
N MET A 121 -12.01 9.15 9.37
CA MET A 121 -12.56 10.39 8.86
C MET A 121 -14.03 10.53 9.27
N PRO A 122 -14.60 11.77 9.33
CA PRO A 122 -16.00 11.97 9.70
C PRO A 122 -16.96 11.10 8.88
N ALA A 123 -17.91 10.47 9.57
CA ALA A 123 -18.87 9.54 8.95
C ALA A 123 -19.82 10.24 7.95
N ASP A 124 -20.12 11.51 8.17
CA ASP A 124 -21.05 12.35 7.40
C ASP A 124 -20.45 12.89 6.09
N LEU A 125 -19.14 12.83 5.89
CA LEU A 125 -18.53 13.17 4.60
C LEU A 125 -19.10 12.28 3.48
N SER A 126 -19.36 12.84 2.32
CA SER A 126 -19.60 12.02 1.13
C SER A 126 -18.33 11.24 0.74
N ALA A 127 -18.51 10.15 0.01
CA ALA A 127 -17.35 9.37 -0.45
C ALA A 127 -16.42 10.20 -1.36
N GLU A 128 -16.99 11.10 -2.17
CA GLU A 128 -16.21 11.96 -3.07
C GLU A 128 -15.44 13.05 -2.32
N GLU A 129 -16.04 13.63 -1.29
CA GLU A 129 -15.37 14.62 -0.44
C GLU A 129 -14.22 14.00 0.35
N ALA A 130 -14.43 12.80 0.91
CA ALA A 130 -13.38 12.07 1.60
C ALA A 130 -12.18 11.82 0.67
N GLU A 131 -12.40 11.28 -0.52
CA GLU A 131 -11.32 11.01 -1.48
C GLU A 131 -10.63 12.30 -1.96
N ARG A 132 -11.37 13.42 -2.13
CA ARG A 132 -10.79 14.72 -2.47
C ARG A 132 -9.88 15.25 -1.35
N GLN A 133 -10.32 15.14 -0.09
CA GLN A 133 -9.51 15.52 1.07
C GLN A 133 -8.24 14.67 1.13
N LEU A 134 -8.36 13.35 0.96
CA LEU A 134 -7.22 12.43 0.97
C LEU A 134 -6.23 12.72 -0.16
N TYR A 135 -6.72 13.08 -1.35
CA TYR A 135 -5.84 13.53 -2.43
C TYR A 135 -5.03 14.76 -2.05
N ILE A 136 -5.66 15.75 -1.41
CA ILE A 136 -4.97 16.97 -0.95
C ILE A 136 -3.95 16.62 0.14
N VAL A 137 -4.32 15.80 1.12
CA VAL A 137 -3.42 15.30 2.17
C VAL A 137 -2.21 14.62 1.56
N ARG A 138 -2.43 13.68 0.65
CA ARG A 138 -1.36 12.99 -0.08
C ARG A 138 -0.39 13.96 -0.74
N ARG A 139 -0.91 14.95 -1.49
CA ARG A 139 -0.06 15.92 -2.20
C ARG A 139 0.76 16.80 -1.24
N ARG A 140 0.20 17.13 -0.07
CA ARG A 140 0.91 17.86 0.99
C ARG A 140 2.00 17.02 1.61
N ILE A 141 1.73 15.75 1.93
CA ILE A 141 2.73 14.82 2.43
C ILE A 141 3.88 14.69 1.43
N GLU A 142 3.59 14.37 0.17
CA GLU A 142 4.61 14.20 -0.87
C GLU A 142 5.50 15.45 -1.00
N LYS A 143 4.91 16.64 -0.95
CA LYS A 143 5.65 17.90 -1.00
C LYS A 143 6.51 18.13 0.25
N ALA A 144 5.99 17.83 1.43
CA ALA A 144 6.72 18.01 2.69
C ALA A 144 7.88 17.04 2.82
N VAL A 145 7.68 15.75 2.46
CA VAL A 145 8.76 14.75 2.47
C VAL A 145 9.87 15.11 1.46
N LEU A 146 9.48 15.59 0.28
CA LEU A 146 10.47 16.04 -0.72
C LEU A 146 11.30 17.24 -0.22
N ALA A 147 10.71 18.14 0.59
CA ALA A 147 11.42 19.27 1.18
C ALA A 147 12.49 18.83 2.21
N GLU A 148 12.30 17.66 2.82
CA GLU A 148 13.31 17.01 3.69
C GLU A 148 14.37 16.21 2.89
N LEU A 149 14.36 16.31 1.57
CA LEU A 149 15.27 15.62 0.65
C LEU A 149 15.20 14.09 0.72
N VAL A 150 14.10 13.53 1.22
CA VAL A 150 13.84 12.09 1.21
C VAL A 150 13.25 11.69 -0.14
N THR A 151 13.98 10.87 -0.91
CA THR A 151 13.61 10.44 -2.27
C THR A 151 12.95 9.07 -2.31
N ASP A 152 13.24 8.21 -1.32
CA ASP A 152 12.81 6.81 -1.28
C ASP A 152 11.48 6.65 -0.51
N PHE A 153 10.61 7.66 -0.65
CA PHE A 153 9.28 7.68 -0.07
C PHE A 153 8.21 7.63 -1.17
N HIS A 154 7.21 6.77 -0.98
CA HIS A 154 6.10 6.71 -1.93
C HIS A 154 4.79 6.31 -1.23
N ILE A 155 3.71 7.00 -1.54
CA ILE A 155 2.36 6.60 -1.13
C ILE A 155 1.73 5.83 -2.29
N CYS A 156 1.57 4.51 -2.16
CA CYS A 156 0.93 3.67 -3.17
C CYS A 156 -0.55 3.98 -3.28
N SER A 157 -1.22 4.06 -2.14
CA SER A 157 -2.63 4.44 -2.02
C SER A 157 -2.88 5.17 -0.71
N LEU A 158 -3.86 6.07 -0.70
CA LEU A 158 -4.41 6.73 0.48
C LEU A 158 -5.89 6.98 0.20
N SER A 159 -6.77 6.16 0.75
CA SER A 159 -8.18 6.12 0.35
C SER A 159 -9.06 5.57 1.47
N THR A 160 -10.35 5.90 1.44
CA THR A 160 -11.41 5.24 2.23
C THR A 160 -12.03 4.05 1.48
N ARG A 161 -11.71 3.88 0.20
CA ARG A 161 -12.36 2.93 -0.70
C ARG A 161 -11.49 1.74 -1.06
N SER A 162 -10.18 1.96 -1.19
CA SER A 162 -9.32 0.97 -1.81
C SER A 162 -7.89 1.02 -1.32
N VAL A 163 -7.18 -0.11 -1.48
CA VAL A 163 -5.78 -0.28 -1.13
C VAL A 163 -5.04 -0.96 -2.28
N ILE A 164 -3.79 -0.56 -2.50
CA ILE A 164 -2.93 -1.10 -3.57
C ILE A 164 -1.76 -1.86 -2.96
N TYR A 165 -1.61 -3.11 -3.36
CA TYR A 165 -0.43 -3.95 -3.13
C TYR A 165 0.35 -4.06 -4.44
N LYS A 166 1.60 -3.62 -4.45
CA LYS A 166 2.46 -3.64 -5.65
C LYS A 166 3.92 -3.84 -5.28
N GLY A 167 4.75 -4.19 -6.24
CA GLY A 167 6.19 -4.29 -6.05
C GLY A 167 6.94 -4.72 -7.32
N MET A 168 8.26 -4.80 -7.20
CA MET A 168 9.17 -5.20 -8.27
C MET A 168 9.30 -6.73 -8.34
N PHE A 169 8.21 -7.40 -8.67
CA PHE A 169 8.17 -8.87 -8.77
C PHE A 169 7.28 -9.33 -9.92
N LEU A 170 7.30 -10.62 -10.17
CA LEU A 170 6.44 -11.27 -11.16
C LEU A 170 5.03 -11.49 -10.58
N ALA A 171 4.04 -11.69 -11.44
CA ALA A 171 2.66 -11.90 -11.05
C ALA A 171 2.48 -13.00 -9.99
N GLU A 172 3.18 -14.10 -10.15
CA GLU A 172 3.12 -15.26 -9.25
C GLU A 172 3.70 -14.99 -7.87
N GLN A 173 4.58 -13.98 -7.74
CA GLN A 173 5.20 -13.60 -6.47
C GLN A 173 4.32 -12.67 -5.62
N VAL A 174 3.26 -12.08 -6.17
CA VAL A 174 2.41 -11.10 -5.45
C VAL A 174 1.86 -11.68 -4.15
N THR A 175 1.29 -12.88 -4.18
CA THR A 175 0.75 -13.56 -3.00
C THR A 175 1.82 -14.21 -2.15
N ALA A 176 2.92 -14.65 -2.75
CA ALA A 176 4.06 -15.18 -2.02
C ALA A 176 4.74 -14.08 -1.19
N PHE A 177 4.82 -12.85 -1.72
CA PHE A 177 5.42 -11.70 -1.05
C PHE A 177 4.48 -11.05 -0.02
N TYR A 178 3.17 -10.93 -0.32
CA TYR A 178 2.15 -10.32 0.55
C TYR A 178 1.19 -11.37 1.14
N PRO A 179 1.48 -11.97 2.30
CA PRO A 179 0.61 -12.94 2.95
C PRO A 179 -0.79 -12.41 3.27
N ASP A 180 -0.95 -11.08 3.45
CA ASP A 180 -2.25 -10.43 3.66
C ASP A 180 -3.28 -10.84 2.61
N LEU A 181 -2.85 -10.96 1.36
CA LEU A 181 -3.71 -11.32 0.23
C LEU A 181 -4.27 -12.75 0.32
N LEU A 182 -3.72 -13.58 1.19
CA LEU A 182 -4.17 -14.95 1.45
C LEU A 182 -5.12 -15.05 2.65
N ASP A 183 -5.27 -13.99 3.45
CA ASP A 183 -6.20 -13.97 4.58
C ASP A 183 -7.66 -14.06 4.07
N GLU A 184 -8.46 -14.93 4.67
CA GLU A 184 -9.85 -15.14 4.28
C GLU A 184 -10.73 -13.89 4.45
N ARG A 185 -10.37 -13.02 5.39
CA ARG A 185 -11.04 -11.73 5.64
C ARG A 185 -10.66 -10.66 4.61
N PHE A 186 -9.64 -10.91 3.80
CA PHE A 186 -9.26 -10.01 2.73
C PHE A 186 -10.24 -10.17 1.57
N VAL A 187 -11.39 -9.51 1.70
CA VAL A 187 -12.50 -9.57 0.74
C VAL A 187 -12.60 -8.25 -0.05
N SER A 188 -13.02 -8.34 -1.31
CA SER A 188 -13.22 -7.18 -2.18
C SER A 188 -14.40 -7.42 -3.11
N ASN A 189 -15.08 -6.34 -3.47
CA ASN A 189 -16.15 -6.34 -4.48
C ASN A 189 -15.65 -5.97 -5.88
N PHE A 190 -14.39 -5.54 -6.01
CA PHE A 190 -13.72 -5.31 -7.29
C PHE A 190 -12.24 -5.63 -7.16
N ALA A 191 -11.60 -5.84 -8.29
CA ALA A 191 -10.14 -5.92 -8.39
C ALA A 191 -9.67 -5.30 -9.70
N VAL A 192 -8.57 -4.55 -9.64
CA VAL A 192 -7.80 -4.12 -10.80
C VAL A 192 -6.38 -4.62 -10.59
N TYR A 193 -5.80 -5.28 -11.57
CA TYR A 193 -4.46 -5.83 -11.47
C TYR A 193 -3.62 -5.47 -12.69
N HIS A 194 -2.30 -5.49 -12.51
CA HIS A 194 -1.37 -5.24 -13.60
C HIS A 194 -0.14 -6.15 -13.46
N GLN A 195 0.41 -6.49 -14.60
CA GLN A 195 1.67 -7.19 -14.76
C GLN A 195 2.51 -6.40 -15.75
N ARG A 196 3.29 -5.46 -15.28
CA ARG A 196 4.22 -4.64 -16.02
C ARG A 196 4.25 -3.20 -15.52
N TYR A 197 5.37 -2.52 -15.69
CA TYR A 197 5.49 -1.07 -15.48
C TYR A 197 5.12 -0.26 -16.74
N SER A 198 5.04 1.05 -16.58
CA SER A 198 4.75 1.97 -17.69
C SER A 198 5.91 2.01 -18.69
N THR A 199 5.59 1.97 -19.98
CA THR A 199 6.55 2.21 -21.06
C THR A 199 7.22 3.58 -20.87
N ASN A 200 8.50 3.72 -21.14
CA ASN A 200 9.32 4.92 -20.95
C ASN A 200 9.66 5.28 -19.48
N THR A 201 9.50 4.37 -18.55
CA THR A 201 9.99 4.52 -17.18
C THR A 201 10.89 3.36 -16.80
N PHE A 202 11.77 3.55 -15.82
CA PHE A 202 12.50 2.44 -15.23
C PHE A 202 11.66 1.80 -14.12
N PRO A 203 11.73 0.45 -13.95
CA PRO A 203 11.06 -0.22 -12.86
C PRO A 203 11.56 0.28 -11.50
N THR A 204 10.63 0.63 -10.60
CA THR A 204 10.89 0.98 -9.21
C THR A 204 9.79 0.43 -8.32
N TRP A 205 10.09 0.31 -7.03
CA TRP A 205 9.06 0.00 -6.03
C TRP A 205 7.91 0.98 -6.04
#